data_a5368ac9009b66e2c083da0eca65c120
#
_entry.id   a5368ac9009b66e2c083da0eca65c120
#
_cell.length_a   1.000
_cell.length_b   1.000
_cell.length_c   1.000
_cell.angle_alpha   90.00
_cell.angle_beta   90.00
_cell.angle_gamma   90.00
#
_symmetry.space_group_name_H-M   'P 1'
#
loop_
_entity.id
_entity.type
_entity.pdbx_description
1 polymer ?
#
loop_
_entity_poly.entity_id
_entity_poly.type
_entity_poly.pdbx_seq_one_letter_code
_entity_poly.pdbx_strand_id
1 'polypeptide(L)'
;MKNRHFLKLLDFTPAEIASLLDLAADLKAKKKAGIPHRLCEGKSIALIFEKTSTRTRCAFEVAAADLGMHPTYLDPSGSQLGKKESIADTARVLGRMYDGIEYRGFGQEVVETLAENAGVPVWNGLTNEFHPTQILADFLTIREHFGDLKGKKLVYMGDARYNMGNSLMVGCAKMGMHFVACAPEKYFPNAELIAQCQTVATETGAVLEFITDPALAVKDAHVIYTDVWVSMGEPDAVWQERIEDLLPYQVNNAIMDMAGPQCRFMHCLPAFHDLNTTIGKQIHEKFGLTAMEVTDEVFESEQSIVFDEAENRMHTIKAVMAATLA
;
A
#
# COMPACT_ATOMS: atom_id res chain seq x y z
N MET A 1 -4.59 8.80 19.17
CA MET A 1 -3.86 9.31 17.96
C MET A 1 -4.39 10.66 17.45
N LYS A 2 -5.27 11.30 18.18
CA LYS A 2 -5.91 12.58 17.77
C LYS A 2 -4.87 13.62 17.32
N ASN A 3 -5.16 14.26 16.20
CA ASN A 3 -4.33 15.28 15.53
C ASN A 3 -2.96 14.78 15.01
N ARG A 4 -2.70 13.48 14.97
CA ARG A 4 -1.47 12.94 14.37
C ARG A 4 -1.61 12.81 12.85
N HIS A 5 -0.50 13.03 12.15
CA HIS A 5 -0.38 12.68 10.74
C HIS A 5 -0.17 11.17 10.57
N PHE A 6 -0.49 10.66 9.36
CA PHE A 6 -0.26 9.26 8.99
C PHE A 6 0.55 9.20 7.70
N LEU A 7 1.88 9.35 7.81
CA LEU A 7 2.77 9.54 6.66
C LEU A 7 3.51 8.26 6.28
N LYS A 8 3.98 7.49 7.27
CA LYS A 8 4.66 6.21 7.11
C LYS A 8 4.54 5.38 8.39
N LEU A 9 4.59 4.04 8.28
CA LEU A 9 4.46 3.16 9.46
C LEU A 9 5.66 3.24 10.40
N LEU A 10 6.81 3.76 9.97
CA LEU A 10 7.94 4.03 10.85
C LEU A 10 7.59 4.96 12.00
N ASP A 11 6.64 5.88 11.80
CA ASP A 11 6.22 6.89 12.78
C ASP A 11 5.32 6.31 13.90
N PHE A 12 4.94 5.04 13.80
CA PHE A 12 4.02 4.38 14.71
C PHE A 12 4.67 3.22 15.47
N THR A 13 4.22 3.02 16.70
CA THR A 13 4.59 1.83 17.48
C THR A 13 3.80 0.60 17.00
N PRO A 14 4.28 -0.62 17.27
CA PRO A 14 3.53 -1.84 17.00
C PRO A 14 2.12 -1.85 17.63
N ALA A 15 1.99 -1.34 18.85
CA ALA A 15 0.70 -1.26 19.54
C ALA A 15 -0.28 -0.28 18.87
N GLU A 16 0.20 0.85 18.35
CA GLU A 16 -0.63 1.79 17.62
C GLU A 16 -1.10 1.20 16.29
N ILE A 17 -0.24 0.48 15.56
CA ILE A 17 -0.62 -0.21 14.32
C ILE A 17 -1.66 -1.29 14.64
N ALA A 18 -1.47 -2.11 15.67
CA ALA A 18 -2.44 -3.11 16.10
C ALA A 18 -3.79 -2.47 16.45
N SER A 19 -3.79 -1.35 17.18
CA SER A 19 -5.02 -0.62 17.51
C SER A 19 -5.77 -0.09 16.27
N LEU A 20 -5.04 0.36 15.23
CA LEU A 20 -5.67 0.75 13.96
C LEU A 20 -6.30 -0.45 13.24
N LEU A 21 -5.65 -1.60 13.26
CA LEU A 21 -6.20 -2.83 12.66
C LEU A 21 -7.43 -3.33 13.42
N ASP A 22 -7.44 -3.23 14.76
CA ASP A 22 -8.60 -3.60 15.59
C ASP A 22 -9.79 -2.67 15.33
N LEU A 23 -9.53 -1.36 15.24
CA LEU A 23 -10.55 -0.37 14.89
C LEU A 23 -11.09 -0.61 13.47
N ALA A 24 -10.22 -0.95 12.51
CA ALA A 24 -10.63 -1.25 11.15
C ALA A 24 -11.55 -2.48 11.09
N ALA A 25 -11.22 -3.54 11.83
CA ALA A 25 -12.03 -4.75 11.94
C ALA A 25 -13.41 -4.46 12.55
N ASP A 26 -13.47 -3.67 13.63
CA ASP A 26 -14.73 -3.24 14.26
C ASP A 26 -15.59 -2.42 13.29
N LEU A 27 -15.00 -1.43 12.60
CA LEU A 27 -15.71 -0.60 11.63
C LEU A 27 -16.16 -1.40 10.39
N LYS A 28 -15.39 -2.40 9.95
CA LYS A 28 -15.79 -3.36 8.91
C LYS A 28 -17.00 -4.17 9.35
N ALA A 29 -16.97 -4.72 10.55
CA ALA A 29 -18.10 -5.48 11.10
C ALA A 29 -19.37 -4.62 11.23
N LYS A 30 -19.27 -3.40 11.72
CA LYS A 30 -20.38 -2.44 11.79
C LYS A 30 -20.96 -2.15 10.41
N LYS A 31 -20.13 -1.87 9.41
CA LYS A 31 -20.60 -1.62 8.04
C LYS A 31 -21.34 -2.84 7.48
N LYS A 32 -20.77 -4.04 7.61
CA LYS A 32 -21.42 -5.30 7.15
C LYS A 32 -22.75 -5.58 7.87
N ALA A 33 -22.88 -5.18 9.12
CA ALA A 33 -24.12 -5.30 9.92
C ALA A 33 -25.11 -4.15 9.70
N GLY A 34 -24.79 -3.16 8.85
CA GLY A 34 -25.65 -1.99 8.65
C GLY A 34 -25.74 -1.04 9.84
N ILE A 35 -24.80 -1.13 10.79
CA ILE A 35 -24.76 -0.28 11.99
C ILE A 35 -24.09 1.05 11.66
N PRO A 36 -24.80 2.20 11.82
CA PRO A 36 -24.23 3.52 11.59
C PRO A 36 -23.03 3.79 12.52
N HIS A 37 -21.97 4.40 11.97
CA HIS A 37 -20.75 4.71 12.73
C HIS A 37 -20.16 6.08 12.33
N ARG A 38 -20.97 7.12 12.40
CA ARG A 38 -20.66 8.51 11.99
C ARG A 38 -19.75 9.23 13.01
N LEU A 39 -18.57 8.70 13.25
CA LEU A 39 -17.64 9.15 14.31
C LEU A 39 -17.04 10.55 14.06
N CYS A 40 -17.11 11.05 12.82
CA CYS A 40 -16.57 12.35 12.41
C CYS A 40 -17.64 13.23 11.74
N GLU A 41 -18.86 13.20 12.27
CA GLU A 41 -20.03 13.92 11.72
C GLU A 41 -19.72 15.39 11.50
N GLY A 42 -20.04 15.90 10.29
CA GLY A 42 -19.94 17.30 9.91
C GLY A 42 -18.52 17.79 9.58
N LYS A 43 -17.48 16.95 9.70
CA LYS A 43 -16.12 17.31 9.30
C LYS A 43 -15.95 17.30 7.78
N SER A 44 -15.00 18.08 7.29
CA SER A 44 -14.65 18.17 5.86
C SER A 44 -13.20 17.80 5.65
N ILE A 45 -12.92 17.04 4.59
CA ILE A 45 -11.56 16.63 4.24
C ILE A 45 -11.21 16.97 2.78
N ALA A 46 -9.96 17.32 2.53
CA ALA A 46 -9.41 17.51 1.19
C ALA A 46 -8.70 16.23 0.74
N LEU A 47 -8.94 15.80 -0.50
CA LEU A 47 -8.28 14.68 -1.15
C LEU A 47 -7.45 15.20 -2.33
N ILE A 48 -6.13 15.36 -2.13
CA ILE A 48 -5.20 15.90 -3.12
C ILE A 48 -4.57 14.76 -3.91
N PHE A 49 -4.81 14.74 -5.22
CA PHE A 49 -4.24 13.73 -6.10
C PHE A 49 -3.36 14.38 -7.17
N GLU A 50 -2.07 14.10 -7.14
CA GLU A 50 -1.14 14.38 -8.25
C GLU A 50 -0.93 13.13 -9.13
N LYS A 51 -1.11 11.93 -8.54
CA LYS A 51 -1.23 10.65 -9.23
C LYS A 51 -2.67 10.15 -9.15
N THR A 52 -3.30 9.88 -10.28
CA THR A 52 -4.67 9.35 -10.33
C THR A 52 -4.78 7.98 -9.67
N SER A 53 -5.94 7.68 -9.09
CA SER A 53 -6.24 6.36 -8.53
C SER A 53 -7.73 6.18 -8.30
N THR A 54 -8.31 5.17 -8.93
CA THR A 54 -9.71 4.78 -8.67
C THR A 54 -9.88 4.25 -7.25
N ARG A 55 -9.06 3.28 -6.83
CA ARG A 55 -9.20 2.61 -5.53
C ARG A 55 -9.00 3.54 -4.34
N THR A 56 -7.90 4.30 -4.32
CA THR A 56 -7.61 5.22 -3.21
C THR A 56 -8.69 6.29 -3.09
N ARG A 57 -9.12 6.89 -4.21
CA ARG A 57 -10.20 7.86 -4.24
C ARG A 57 -11.49 7.27 -3.68
N CYS A 58 -11.98 6.17 -4.24
CA CYS A 58 -13.21 5.52 -3.78
C CYS A 58 -13.12 5.11 -2.31
N ALA A 59 -11.98 4.58 -1.86
CA ALA A 59 -11.80 4.18 -0.46
C ALA A 59 -11.91 5.36 0.50
N PHE A 60 -11.27 6.50 0.20
CA PHE A 60 -11.39 7.71 1.04
C PHE A 60 -12.80 8.31 0.98
N GLU A 61 -13.39 8.45 -0.21
CA GLU A 61 -14.73 9.03 -0.36
C GLU A 61 -15.80 8.20 0.38
N VAL A 62 -15.81 6.87 0.21
CA VAL A 62 -16.75 5.98 0.90
C VAL A 62 -16.49 5.94 2.41
N ALA A 63 -15.22 5.87 2.83
CA ALA A 63 -14.86 5.90 4.25
C ALA A 63 -15.29 7.22 4.91
N ALA A 64 -15.10 8.36 4.22
CA ALA A 64 -15.56 9.66 4.69
C ALA A 64 -17.08 9.71 4.85
N ALA A 65 -17.83 9.24 3.86
CA ALA A 65 -19.28 9.19 3.91
C ALA A 65 -19.80 8.32 5.08
N ASP A 66 -19.18 7.14 5.29
CA ASP A 66 -19.53 6.27 6.42
C ASP A 66 -19.27 6.94 7.79
N LEU A 67 -18.24 7.75 7.90
CA LEU A 67 -17.88 8.51 9.11
C LEU A 67 -18.68 9.82 9.26
N GLY A 68 -19.51 10.22 8.28
CA GLY A 68 -20.28 11.45 8.32
C GLY A 68 -19.53 12.70 7.85
N MET A 69 -18.46 12.52 7.09
CA MET A 69 -17.63 13.61 6.58
C MET A 69 -17.98 13.99 5.14
N HIS A 70 -17.53 15.18 4.74
CA HIS A 70 -17.61 15.71 3.36
C HIS A 70 -16.25 15.71 2.71
N PRO A 71 -15.95 14.81 1.76
CA PRO A 71 -14.71 14.82 1.00
C PRO A 71 -14.78 15.80 -0.18
N THR A 72 -13.69 16.53 -0.42
CA THR A 72 -13.48 17.34 -1.64
C THR A 72 -12.31 16.77 -2.42
N TYR A 73 -12.58 16.27 -3.62
CA TYR A 73 -11.54 15.76 -4.50
C TYR A 73 -10.87 16.89 -5.30
N LEU A 74 -9.56 16.99 -5.19
CA LEU A 74 -8.71 17.93 -5.92
C LEU A 74 -7.86 17.13 -6.92
N ASP A 75 -8.26 17.15 -8.19
CA ASP A 75 -7.57 16.43 -9.26
C ASP A 75 -6.28 17.14 -9.72
N PRO A 76 -5.38 16.46 -10.46
CA PRO A 76 -4.12 17.06 -10.91
C PRO A 76 -4.30 18.25 -11.85
N SER A 77 -5.42 18.34 -12.57
CA SER A 77 -5.70 19.43 -13.51
C SER A 77 -6.28 20.67 -12.80
N GLY A 78 -7.04 20.46 -11.74
CA GLY A 78 -7.68 21.51 -10.93
C GLY A 78 -6.79 22.06 -9.82
N SER A 79 -5.68 21.39 -9.49
CA SER A 79 -4.77 21.81 -8.41
C SER A 79 -3.68 22.78 -8.90
N GLN A 80 -3.38 23.79 -8.09
CA GLN A 80 -2.26 24.71 -8.29
C GLN A 80 -1.01 24.32 -7.46
N LEU A 81 -1.10 23.21 -6.71
CA LEU A 81 -0.05 22.72 -5.81
C LEU A 81 1.30 22.58 -6.55
N GLY A 82 2.33 23.22 -6.00
CA GLY A 82 3.68 23.20 -6.57
C GLY A 82 3.85 23.90 -7.94
N LYS A 83 2.79 24.50 -8.50
CA LYS A 83 2.82 25.20 -9.80
C LYS A 83 2.83 26.71 -9.64
N LYS A 84 1.73 27.27 -9.15
CA LYS A 84 1.57 28.70 -8.88
C LYS A 84 1.55 29.03 -7.40
N GLU A 85 1.38 28.03 -6.55
CA GLU A 85 1.35 28.16 -5.10
C GLU A 85 2.32 27.14 -4.50
N SER A 86 3.04 27.55 -3.45
CA SER A 86 3.94 26.64 -2.74
C SER A 86 3.16 25.57 -2.00
N ILE A 87 3.78 24.39 -1.78
CA ILE A 87 3.17 23.30 -1.00
C ILE A 87 2.79 23.80 0.41
N ALA A 88 3.68 24.58 1.03
CA ALA A 88 3.44 25.12 2.38
C ALA A 88 2.26 26.11 2.42
N ASP A 89 2.10 26.97 1.41
CA ASP A 89 0.98 27.90 1.36
C ASP A 89 -0.34 27.19 1.08
N THR A 90 -0.36 26.24 0.15
CA THR A 90 -1.52 25.36 -0.07
C THR A 90 -1.92 24.63 1.22
N ALA A 91 -0.94 24.08 1.97
CA ALA A 91 -1.19 23.44 3.25
C ALA A 91 -1.86 24.36 4.26
N ARG A 92 -1.36 25.60 4.40
CA ARG A 92 -1.91 26.60 5.32
C ARG A 92 -3.33 27.03 4.94
N VAL A 93 -3.61 27.17 3.65
CA VAL A 93 -4.95 27.51 3.15
C VAL A 93 -5.92 26.36 3.41
N LEU A 94 -5.58 25.13 3.00
CA LEU A 94 -6.46 23.98 3.16
C LEU A 94 -6.66 23.61 4.63
N GLY A 95 -5.64 23.73 5.47
CA GLY A 95 -5.74 23.48 6.91
C GLY A 95 -6.65 24.45 7.66
N ARG A 96 -7.03 25.59 7.04
CA ARG A 96 -8.04 26.53 7.58
C ARG A 96 -9.45 26.26 7.09
N MET A 97 -9.60 25.40 6.06
CA MET A 97 -10.88 25.08 5.46
C MET A 97 -11.33 23.65 5.81
N TYR A 98 -10.39 22.75 5.99
CA TYR A 98 -10.62 21.33 6.17
C TYR A 98 -10.13 20.82 7.53
N ASP A 99 -10.74 19.75 8.03
CA ASP A 99 -10.34 19.08 9.28
C ASP A 99 -9.21 18.06 9.06
N GLY A 100 -8.95 17.66 7.82
CA GLY A 100 -7.90 16.74 7.45
C GLY A 100 -7.60 16.77 5.95
N ILE A 101 -6.39 16.33 5.58
CA ILE A 101 -5.90 16.35 4.19
C ILE A 101 -5.31 15.00 3.84
N GLU A 102 -5.78 14.40 2.75
CA GLU A 102 -5.11 13.26 2.10
C GLU A 102 -4.26 13.78 0.95
N TYR A 103 -3.08 13.17 0.78
CA TYR A 103 -2.21 13.43 -0.35
C TYR A 103 -1.79 12.12 -1.02
N ARG A 104 -1.96 12.06 -2.34
CA ARG A 104 -1.44 11.00 -3.19
C ARG A 104 -0.64 11.61 -4.35
N GLY A 105 0.67 11.36 -4.37
CA GLY A 105 1.53 11.99 -5.37
C GLY A 105 2.89 11.32 -5.53
N PHE A 106 3.93 12.14 -5.65
CA PHE A 106 5.27 11.70 -6.00
C PHE A 106 6.19 11.61 -4.78
N GLY A 107 6.81 12.71 -4.37
CA GLY A 107 7.82 12.71 -3.33
C GLY A 107 7.27 12.67 -1.91
N GLN A 108 7.95 11.98 -1.02
CA GLN A 108 7.62 11.94 0.40
C GLN A 108 7.76 13.33 1.05
N GLU A 109 8.70 14.13 0.59
CA GLU A 109 8.91 15.50 1.05
C GLU A 109 7.68 16.39 0.83
N VAL A 110 6.87 16.12 -0.16
CA VAL A 110 5.63 16.87 -0.42
C VAL A 110 4.61 16.65 0.69
N VAL A 111 4.34 15.39 1.03
CA VAL A 111 3.37 15.05 2.08
C VAL A 111 3.89 15.44 3.46
N GLU A 112 5.20 15.40 3.69
CA GLU A 112 5.84 15.88 4.94
C GLU A 112 5.72 17.41 5.05
N THR A 113 5.98 18.16 3.97
CA THR A 113 5.77 19.62 3.94
C THR A 113 4.29 20.01 4.16
N LEU A 114 3.34 19.26 3.59
CA LEU A 114 1.92 19.44 3.88
C LEU A 114 1.63 19.23 5.37
N ALA A 115 2.15 18.17 5.97
CA ALA A 115 1.95 17.84 7.37
C ALA A 115 2.52 18.93 8.32
N GLU A 116 3.71 19.45 8.03
CA GLU A 116 4.36 20.49 8.82
C GLU A 116 3.59 21.82 8.82
N ASN A 117 2.83 22.12 7.76
CA ASN A 117 2.23 23.44 7.56
C ASN A 117 0.70 23.46 7.67
N ALA A 118 0.01 22.31 7.59
CA ALA A 118 -1.45 22.28 7.51
C ALA A 118 -2.14 22.61 8.85
N GLY A 119 -1.56 22.25 9.99
CA GLY A 119 -2.19 22.38 11.30
C GLY A 119 -3.37 21.44 11.56
N VAL A 120 -3.63 20.52 10.63
CA VAL A 120 -4.63 19.44 10.71
C VAL A 120 -3.97 18.11 10.32
N PRO A 121 -4.56 16.94 10.66
CA PRO A 121 -4.03 15.65 10.24
C PRO A 121 -3.84 15.55 8.72
N VAL A 122 -2.68 15.04 8.32
CA VAL A 122 -2.36 14.72 6.92
C VAL A 122 -2.13 13.22 6.79
N TRP A 123 -2.72 12.62 5.75
CA TRP A 123 -2.64 11.19 5.48
C TRP A 123 -1.97 10.93 4.13
N ASN A 124 -0.97 10.07 4.14
CA ASN A 124 -0.29 9.63 2.93
C ASN A 124 -1.10 8.55 2.22
N GLY A 125 -1.78 8.92 1.13
CA GLY A 125 -2.49 7.98 0.24
C GLY A 125 -1.56 7.17 -0.65
N LEU A 126 -0.38 7.71 -1.01
CA LEU A 126 0.77 7.08 -1.66
C LEU A 126 1.81 8.16 -2.00
N THR A 127 3.08 7.85 -1.77
CA THR A 127 4.24 8.52 -2.38
C THR A 127 5.10 7.51 -3.14
N ASN A 128 6.22 7.94 -3.73
CA ASN A 128 7.19 7.03 -4.33
C ASN A 128 7.85 6.13 -3.28
N GLU A 129 8.01 6.63 -2.06
CA GLU A 129 8.75 6.00 -0.97
C GLU A 129 7.86 5.13 -0.08
N PHE A 130 6.59 5.55 0.17
CA PHE A 130 5.69 4.84 1.11
C PHE A 130 4.23 4.83 0.67
N HIS A 131 3.54 3.74 1.05
CA HIS A 131 2.10 3.56 0.89
C HIS A 131 1.46 2.96 2.16
N PRO A 132 1.49 3.68 3.30
CA PRO A 132 1.13 3.12 4.60
C PRO A 132 -0.33 2.67 4.69
N THR A 133 -1.25 3.30 3.98
CA THR A 133 -2.67 2.90 3.95
C THR A 133 -2.90 1.56 3.26
N GLN A 134 -2.05 1.18 2.30
CA GLN A 134 -2.08 -0.15 1.70
C GLN A 134 -1.66 -1.21 2.71
N ILE A 135 -0.55 -0.99 3.41
CA ILE A 135 -0.02 -1.98 4.34
C ILE A 135 -0.98 -2.30 5.50
N LEU A 136 -1.73 -1.32 5.97
CA LEU A 136 -2.79 -1.61 6.94
C LEU A 136 -3.87 -2.54 6.36
N ALA A 137 -4.24 -2.37 5.09
CA ALA A 137 -5.20 -3.24 4.42
C ALA A 137 -4.64 -4.66 4.23
N ASP A 138 -3.38 -4.75 3.81
CA ASP A 138 -2.67 -6.01 3.66
C ASP A 138 -2.66 -6.78 4.99
N PHE A 139 -2.31 -6.11 6.07
CA PHE A 139 -2.24 -6.72 7.40
C PHE A 139 -3.62 -7.09 7.97
N LEU A 140 -4.65 -6.30 7.72
CA LEU A 140 -6.00 -6.69 8.08
C LEU A 140 -6.42 -7.95 7.32
N THR A 141 -6.11 -8.03 6.03
CA THR A 141 -6.40 -9.19 5.18
C THR A 141 -5.64 -10.43 5.65
N ILE A 142 -4.34 -10.30 5.94
CA ILE A 142 -3.54 -11.39 6.48
C ILE A 142 -4.11 -11.88 7.82
N ARG A 143 -4.52 -10.98 8.71
CA ARG A 143 -5.18 -11.34 9.99
C ARG A 143 -6.50 -12.08 9.78
N GLU A 144 -7.30 -11.69 8.82
CA GLU A 144 -8.58 -12.36 8.49
C GLU A 144 -8.35 -13.80 8.01
N HIS A 145 -7.27 -14.08 7.27
CA HIS A 145 -6.97 -15.39 6.71
C HIS A 145 -6.12 -16.28 7.63
N PHE A 146 -5.24 -15.69 8.44
CA PHE A 146 -4.24 -16.44 9.24
C PHE A 146 -4.33 -16.22 10.76
N GLY A 147 -5.22 -15.37 11.22
CA GLY A 147 -5.46 -15.07 12.65
C GLY A 147 -4.48 -14.10 13.29
N ASP A 148 -3.19 -14.23 13.05
CA ASP A 148 -2.13 -13.36 13.60
C ASP A 148 -1.15 -12.93 12.52
N LEU A 149 -0.42 -11.84 12.77
CA LEU A 149 0.66 -11.35 11.91
C LEU A 149 2.01 -11.89 12.34
N LYS A 150 2.25 -12.00 13.65
CA LYS A 150 3.56 -12.36 14.20
C LYS A 150 4.05 -13.70 13.66
N GLY A 151 5.28 -13.71 13.14
CA GLY A 151 5.91 -14.89 12.57
C GLY A 151 5.37 -15.33 11.20
N LYS A 152 4.36 -14.65 10.63
CA LYS A 152 3.91 -14.96 9.27
C LYS A 152 4.95 -14.50 8.27
N LYS A 153 5.26 -15.39 7.30
CA LYS A 153 6.23 -15.11 6.24
C LYS A 153 5.51 -14.49 5.03
N LEU A 154 5.92 -13.28 4.68
CA LEU A 154 5.50 -12.57 3.49
C LEU A 154 6.69 -12.45 2.55
N VAL A 155 6.56 -12.94 1.32
CA VAL A 155 7.55 -12.83 0.26
C VAL A 155 7.07 -11.83 -0.76
N TYR A 156 7.81 -10.73 -0.90
CA TYR A 156 7.58 -9.74 -1.95
C TYR A 156 8.44 -10.07 -3.17
N MET A 157 7.81 -10.37 -4.30
CA MET A 157 8.47 -10.73 -5.55
C MET A 157 8.42 -9.57 -6.54
N GLY A 158 9.59 -9.02 -6.89
CA GLY A 158 9.71 -7.90 -7.83
C GLY A 158 10.56 -6.75 -7.31
N ASP A 159 10.34 -5.54 -7.83
CA ASP A 159 11.12 -4.36 -7.47
C ASP A 159 10.74 -3.80 -6.10
N ALA A 160 11.54 -4.11 -5.09
CA ALA A 160 11.31 -3.72 -3.71
C ALA A 160 11.87 -2.33 -3.33
N ARG A 161 12.40 -1.56 -4.27
CA ARG A 161 13.04 -0.24 -4.00
C ARG A 161 12.03 0.88 -3.75
N TYR A 162 10.78 0.70 -4.13
CA TYR A 162 9.72 1.71 -4.10
C TYR A 162 8.72 1.48 -2.97
N ASN A 163 7.61 2.22 -3.02
CA ASN A 163 6.66 2.33 -1.91
C ASN A 163 6.14 1.01 -1.37
N MET A 164 5.83 0.01 -2.21
CA MET A 164 5.29 -1.26 -1.73
C MET A 164 6.35 -2.09 -1.01
N GLY A 165 7.52 -2.32 -1.63
CA GLY A 165 8.61 -3.05 -1.00
C GLY A 165 9.07 -2.39 0.30
N ASN A 166 9.28 -1.07 0.29
CA ASN A 166 9.64 -0.28 1.45
C ASN A 166 8.61 -0.40 2.57
N SER A 167 7.33 -0.18 2.25
CA SER A 167 6.27 -0.15 3.26
C SER A 167 5.95 -1.52 3.84
N LEU A 168 6.01 -2.58 3.02
CA LEU A 168 5.85 -3.97 3.49
C LEU A 168 7.00 -4.35 4.42
N MET A 169 8.25 -4.02 4.07
CA MET A 169 9.42 -4.26 4.94
C MET A 169 9.27 -3.56 6.28
N VAL A 170 8.92 -2.27 6.27
CA VAL A 170 8.68 -1.47 7.49
C VAL A 170 7.55 -2.09 8.32
N GLY A 171 6.43 -2.38 7.70
CA GLY A 171 5.28 -2.94 8.38
C GLY A 171 5.59 -4.32 9.00
N CYS A 172 6.24 -5.21 8.24
CA CYS A 172 6.65 -6.51 8.74
C CYS A 172 7.64 -6.40 9.92
N ALA A 173 8.61 -5.48 9.83
CA ALA A 173 9.53 -5.18 10.93
C ALA A 173 8.77 -4.74 12.19
N LYS A 174 7.77 -3.86 12.07
CA LYS A 174 6.94 -3.39 13.19
C LYS A 174 6.08 -4.49 13.81
N MET A 175 5.52 -5.39 12.98
CA MET A 175 4.55 -6.38 13.45
C MET A 175 5.16 -7.77 13.78
N GLY A 176 6.49 -7.88 13.79
CA GLY A 176 7.16 -9.14 14.13
C GLY A 176 6.95 -10.23 13.08
N MET A 177 6.75 -9.85 11.81
CA MET A 177 6.59 -10.76 10.68
C MET A 177 7.96 -11.16 10.09
N HIS A 178 7.95 -12.16 9.24
CA HIS A 178 9.10 -12.53 8.43
C HIS A 178 8.91 -11.95 7.02
N PHE A 179 9.68 -10.92 6.66
CA PHE A 179 9.69 -10.31 5.34
C PHE A 179 10.83 -10.84 4.49
N VAL A 180 10.53 -11.21 3.25
CA VAL A 180 11.53 -11.59 2.25
C VAL A 180 11.34 -10.73 1.01
N ALA A 181 12.36 -9.96 0.61
CA ALA A 181 12.41 -9.37 -0.72
C ALA A 181 13.07 -10.36 -1.68
N CYS A 182 12.34 -10.80 -2.70
CA CYS A 182 12.80 -11.74 -3.71
C CYS A 182 12.93 -11.06 -5.07
N ALA A 183 14.16 -10.72 -5.45
CA ALA A 183 14.51 -10.01 -6.69
C ALA A 183 16.00 -10.09 -6.96
N PRO A 184 16.53 -9.65 -8.14
CA PRO A 184 17.94 -9.33 -8.30
C PRO A 184 18.37 -8.27 -7.29
N GLU A 185 19.61 -8.34 -6.79
CA GLU A 185 20.14 -7.45 -5.73
C GLU A 185 19.91 -5.96 -6.00
N LYS A 186 20.00 -5.53 -7.26
CA LYS A 186 19.79 -4.12 -7.66
C LYS A 186 18.35 -3.61 -7.41
N TYR A 187 17.40 -4.50 -7.10
CA TYR A 187 16.00 -4.19 -6.80
C TYR A 187 15.65 -4.34 -5.31
N PHE A 188 16.61 -4.56 -4.44
CA PHE A 188 16.39 -4.54 -3.00
C PHE A 188 16.18 -3.11 -2.48
N PRO A 189 15.49 -2.91 -1.36
CA PRO A 189 15.35 -1.61 -0.72
C PRO A 189 16.70 -0.98 -0.42
N ASN A 190 16.74 0.35 -0.24
CA ASN A 190 17.99 1.02 0.06
C ASN A 190 18.56 0.60 1.43
N ALA A 191 19.89 0.63 1.56
CA ALA A 191 20.61 0.14 2.74
C ALA A 191 20.27 0.90 4.03
N GLU A 192 19.96 2.19 3.94
CA GLU A 192 19.60 3.00 5.10
C GLU A 192 18.26 2.56 5.69
N LEU A 193 17.24 2.37 4.85
CA LEU A 193 15.93 1.88 5.29
C LEU A 193 16.02 0.45 5.83
N ILE A 194 16.82 -0.42 5.19
CA ILE A 194 17.10 -1.78 5.69
C ILE A 194 17.66 -1.71 7.12
N ALA A 195 18.67 -0.87 7.36
CA ALA A 195 19.30 -0.73 8.69
C ALA A 195 18.29 -0.23 9.74
N GLN A 196 17.45 0.73 9.39
CA GLN A 196 16.36 1.21 10.28
C GLN A 196 15.38 0.08 10.61
N CYS A 197 14.95 -0.69 9.61
CA CYS A 197 14.03 -1.81 9.81
C CYS A 197 14.66 -2.96 10.61
N GLN A 198 15.96 -3.24 10.43
CA GLN A 198 16.68 -4.23 11.23
C GLN A 198 16.74 -3.84 12.71
N THR A 199 16.91 -2.55 13.00
CA THR A 199 16.85 -2.05 14.38
C THR A 199 15.48 -2.34 15.02
N VAL A 200 14.39 -2.02 14.30
CA VAL A 200 13.02 -2.33 14.75
C VAL A 200 12.80 -3.84 14.89
N ALA A 201 13.30 -4.63 13.94
CA ALA A 201 13.17 -6.09 13.95
C ALA A 201 13.81 -6.74 15.20
N THR A 202 14.90 -6.18 15.69
CA THR A 202 15.54 -6.64 16.93
C THR A 202 14.60 -6.54 18.14
N GLU A 203 13.74 -5.51 18.20
CA GLU A 203 12.80 -5.29 19.28
C GLU A 203 11.54 -6.14 19.15
N THR A 204 11.07 -6.37 17.91
CA THR A 204 9.78 -7.05 17.64
C THR A 204 9.92 -8.56 17.43
N GLY A 205 11.14 -9.02 17.14
CA GLY A 205 11.43 -10.40 16.72
C GLY A 205 11.09 -10.67 15.26
N ALA A 206 10.96 -9.64 14.42
CA ALA A 206 10.81 -9.79 12.97
C ALA A 206 12.09 -10.35 12.33
N VAL A 207 11.92 -10.99 11.16
CA VAL A 207 13.02 -11.47 10.32
C VAL A 207 12.95 -10.75 8.99
N LEU A 208 14.09 -10.21 8.51
CA LEU A 208 14.19 -9.52 7.23
C LEU A 208 15.25 -10.20 6.38
N GLU A 209 14.87 -10.73 5.22
CA GLU A 209 15.75 -11.45 4.29
C GLU A 209 15.67 -10.85 2.89
N PHE A 210 16.78 -10.99 2.15
CA PHE A 210 16.95 -10.49 0.78
C PHE A 210 17.50 -11.64 -0.04
N ILE A 211 16.67 -12.26 -0.89
CA ILE A 211 16.95 -13.53 -1.55
C ILE A 211 16.77 -13.38 -3.06
N THR A 212 17.77 -13.83 -3.82
CA THR A 212 17.72 -13.78 -5.29
C THR A 212 17.16 -15.06 -5.92
N ASP A 213 17.09 -16.17 -5.17
CA ASP A 213 16.53 -17.44 -5.64
C ASP A 213 15.04 -17.57 -5.24
N PRO A 214 14.10 -17.54 -6.22
CA PRO A 214 12.68 -17.68 -5.94
C PRO A 214 12.30 -18.95 -5.18
N ALA A 215 12.92 -20.10 -5.48
CA ALA A 215 12.59 -21.36 -4.83
C ALA A 215 12.96 -21.37 -3.34
N LEU A 216 14.06 -20.73 -2.98
CA LEU A 216 14.44 -20.55 -1.57
C LEU A 216 13.54 -19.53 -0.88
N ALA A 217 13.22 -18.42 -1.57
CA ALA A 217 12.42 -17.35 -1.01
C ALA A 217 11.01 -17.79 -0.63
N VAL A 218 10.31 -18.53 -1.51
CA VAL A 218 8.89 -18.88 -1.31
C VAL A 218 8.65 -20.08 -0.39
N LYS A 219 9.71 -20.80 -0.02
CA LYS A 219 9.59 -21.93 0.89
C LYS A 219 8.93 -21.52 2.21
N ASP A 220 7.90 -22.23 2.62
CA ASP A 220 7.11 -21.97 3.84
C ASP A 220 6.47 -20.54 3.88
N ALA A 221 6.25 -19.91 2.73
CA ALA A 221 5.57 -18.64 2.65
C ALA A 221 4.09 -18.76 3.02
N HIS A 222 3.61 -17.81 3.84
CA HIS A 222 2.18 -17.64 4.10
C HIS A 222 1.54 -16.75 3.03
N VAL A 223 2.30 -15.74 2.57
CA VAL A 223 1.86 -14.79 1.55
C VAL A 223 2.94 -14.59 0.52
N ILE A 224 2.57 -14.67 -0.76
CA ILE A 224 3.34 -14.14 -1.88
C ILE A 224 2.67 -12.86 -2.33
N TYR A 225 3.44 -11.79 -2.37
CA TYR A 225 3.01 -10.46 -2.75
C TYR A 225 3.79 -9.98 -3.96
N THR A 226 3.15 -9.34 -4.93
CA THR A 226 3.84 -8.64 -6.02
C THR A 226 3.16 -7.32 -6.37
N ASP A 227 3.81 -6.51 -7.18
CA ASP A 227 3.31 -5.25 -7.73
C ASP A 227 3.80 -5.11 -9.17
N VAL A 228 3.21 -4.20 -9.91
CA VAL A 228 3.62 -3.93 -11.31
C VAL A 228 5.12 -3.66 -11.42
N TRP A 229 5.76 -4.22 -12.44
CA TRP A 229 7.20 -4.07 -12.63
C TRP A 229 7.64 -2.67 -13.03
N VAL A 230 6.73 -1.88 -13.62
CA VAL A 230 6.98 -0.48 -13.97
C VAL A 230 5.90 0.38 -13.34
N SER A 231 6.33 1.25 -12.45
CA SER A 231 5.44 2.11 -11.69
C SER A 231 4.90 3.27 -12.53
N MET A 232 3.74 3.78 -12.12
CA MET A 232 3.11 4.95 -12.76
C MET A 232 4.05 6.16 -12.72
N GLY A 233 4.38 6.68 -13.91
CA GLY A 233 5.28 7.84 -14.07
C GLY A 233 6.72 7.49 -14.42
N GLU A 234 7.09 6.20 -14.48
CA GLU A 234 8.39 5.79 -15.03
C GLU A 234 8.38 5.87 -16.57
N PRO A 235 9.54 6.15 -17.20
CA PRO A 235 9.64 6.23 -18.66
C PRO A 235 9.41 4.88 -19.35
N ASP A 236 8.81 4.88 -20.53
CA ASP A 236 8.61 3.66 -21.33
C ASP A 236 9.91 2.89 -21.65
N ALA A 237 11.04 3.58 -21.64
CA ALA A 237 12.35 2.97 -21.94
C ALA A 237 12.79 1.92 -20.92
N VAL A 238 12.23 1.94 -19.69
CA VAL A 238 12.63 0.99 -18.63
C VAL A 238 11.95 -0.38 -18.77
N TRP A 239 10.90 -0.51 -19.57
CA TRP A 239 10.12 -1.75 -19.69
C TRP A 239 10.96 -2.95 -20.10
N GLN A 240 11.84 -2.79 -21.09
CA GLN A 240 12.65 -3.90 -21.56
C GLN A 240 13.56 -4.44 -20.46
N GLU A 241 14.31 -3.56 -19.80
CA GLU A 241 15.20 -3.95 -18.68
C GLU A 241 14.42 -4.62 -17.55
N ARG A 242 13.25 -4.05 -17.18
CA ARG A 242 12.41 -4.60 -16.11
C ARG A 242 11.88 -5.99 -16.46
N ILE A 243 11.45 -6.19 -17.70
CA ILE A 243 10.96 -7.50 -18.16
C ILE A 243 12.11 -8.52 -18.12
N GLU A 244 13.28 -8.18 -18.70
CA GLU A 244 14.43 -9.08 -18.73
C GLU A 244 14.87 -9.51 -17.32
N ASP A 245 14.90 -8.57 -16.38
CA ASP A 245 15.35 -8.83 -15.02
C ASP A 245 14.30 -9.53 -14.14
N LEU A 246 13.03 -9.17 -14.29
CA LEU A 246 11.97 -9.58 -13.36
C LEU A 246 11.11 -10.75 -13.85
N LEU A 247 11.19 -11.11 -15.15
CA LEU A 247 10.46 -12.27 -15.66
C LEU A 247 10.75 -13.58 -14.89
N PRO A 248 11.98 -13.86 -14.41
CA PRO A 248 12.25 -15.00 -13.54
C PRO A 248 11.53 -14.95 -12.17
N TYR A 249 11.00 -13.80 -11.80
CA TYR A 249 10.30 -13.54 -10.53
C TYR A 249 8.79 -13.38 -10.72
N GLN A 250 8.27 -13.69 -11.91
CA GLN A 250 6.82 -13.71 -12.16
C GLN A 250 6.13 -14.72 -11.23
N VAL A 251 5.05 -14.29 -10.58
CA VAL A 251 4.24 -15.19 -9.76
C VAL A 251 3.34 -16.01 -10.68
N ASN A 252 3.62 -17.30 -10.76
CA ASN A 252 2.92 -18.28 -11.57
C ASN A 252 2.61 -19.55 -10.75
N ASN A 253 1.93 -20.53 -11.34
CA ASN A 253 1.56 -21.75 -10.64
C ASN A 253 2.78 -22.49 -10.05
N ALA A 254 3.93 -22.52 -10.74
CA ALA A 254 5.12 -23.20 -10.22
C ALA A 254 5.64 -22.52 -8.92
N ILE A 255 5.58 -21.20 -8.83
CA ILE A 255 5.92 -20.43 -7.63
C ILE A 255 4.92 -20.73 -6.50
N MET A 256 3.62 -20.73 -6.80
CA MET A 256 2.57 -21.02 -5.81
C MET A 256 2.64 -22.47 -5.31
N ASP A 257 2.92 -23.44 -6.20
CA ASP A 257 3.10 -24.84 -5.84
C ASP A 257 4.28 -25.05 -4.89
N MET A 258 5.41 -24.36 -5.12
CA MET A 258 6.57 -24.40 -4.22
C MET A 258 6.27 -23.82 -2.84
N ALA A 259 5.43 -22.79 -2.75
CA ALA A 259 4.99 -22.23 -1.48
C ALA A 259 3.94 -23.12 -0.76
N GLY A 260 3.19 -23.88 -1.52
CA GLY A 260 2.19 -24.83 -1.02
C GLY A 260 0.76 -24.29 -0.94
N PRO A 261 -0.23 -25.17 -0.70
CA PRO A 261 -1.66 -24.87 -0.86
C PRO A 261 -2.20 -23.88 0.19
N GLN A 262 -1.50 -23.69 1.31
CA GLN A 262 -1.90 -22.74 2.35
C GLN A 262 -1.44 -21.31 2.07
N CYS A 263 -0.53 -21.11 1.11
CA CYS A 263 -0.06 -19.80 0.72
C CYS A 263 -1.18 -19.00 0.06
N ARG A 264 -1.23 -17.68 0.31
CA ARG A 264 -2.15 -16.77 -0.35
C ARG A 264 -1.38 -15.80 -1.24
N PHE A 265 -2.00 -15.46 -2.37
CA PHE A 265 -1.49 -14.45 -3.29
C PHE A 265 -2.14 -13.10 -3.00
N MET A 266 -1.33 -12.03 -2.95
CA MET A 266 -1.75 -10.66 -2.73
C MET A 266 -1.13 -9.70 -3.75
N HIS A 267 -1.83 -8.61 -4.05
CA HIS A 267 -1.40 -7.58 -4.98
C HIS A 267 -2.19 -6.28 -4.76
N CYS A 268 -1.51 -5.14 -4.62
CA CYS A 268 -2.14 -3.84 -4.35
C CYS A 268 -3.04 -3.32 -5.49
N LEU A 269 -3.00 -3.94 -6.66
CA LEU A 269 -3.71 -3.55 -7.87
C LEU A 269 -3.36 -2.13 -8.37
N PRO A 270 -3.35 -1.90 -9.71
CA PRO A 270 -3.76 -2.84 -10.79
C PRO A 270 -2.73 -3.92 -11.03
N ALA A 271 -3.14 -5.06 -11.58
CA ALA A 271 -2.26 -6.14 -12.02
C ALA A 271 -2.30 -6.30 -13.54
N PHE A 272 -1.17 -6.68 -14.14
CA PHE A 272 -1.09 -7.00 -15.56
C PHE A 272 -1.03 -8.52 -15.76
N HIS A 273 -2.14 -9.17 -15.46
CA HIS A 273 -2.27 -10.64 -15.53
C HIS A 273 -2.88 -11.14 -16.86
N ASP A 274 -3.49 -10.24 -17.67
CA ASP A 274 -4.18 -10.57 -18.91
C ASP A 274 -4.03 -9.51 -20.01
N LEU A 275 -4.73 -9.70 -21.13
CA LEU A 275 -4.77 -8.78 -22.26
C LEU A 275 -6.00 -7.87 -22.30
N ASN A 276 -6.78 -7.79 -21.22
CA ASN A 276 -8.01 -7.00 -21.19
C ASN A 276 -7.77 -5.50 -20.96
N THR A 277 -6.53 -5.09 -20.68
CA THR A 277 -6.14 -3.69 -20.50
C THR A 277 -5.43 -3.15 -21.74
N THR A 278 -5.47 -1.82 -21.95
CA THR A 278 -4.73 -1.16 -23.04
C THR A 278 -3.22 -1.41 -22.91
N ILE A 279 -2.68 -1.31 -21.68
CA ILE A 279 -1.25 -1.51 -21.43
C ILE A 279 -0.86 -2.98 -21.64
N GLY A 280 -1.67 -3.94 -21.18
CA GLY A 280 -1.43 -5.37 -21.41
C GLY A 280 -1.33 -5.69 -22.91
N LYS A 281 -2.22 -5.13 -23.74
CA LYS A 281 -2.15 -5.28 -25.22
C LYS A 281 -0.89 -4.67 -25.81
N GLN A 282 -0.49 -3.47 -25.39
CA GLN A 282 0.73 -2.81 -25.84
C GLN A 282 1.99 -3.61 -25.50
N ILE A 283 2.05 -4.16 -24.28
CA ILE A 283 3.15 -5.02 -23.84
C ILE A 283 3.19 -6.33 -24.66
N HIS A 284 2.03 -6.93 -24.91
CA HIS A 284 1.96 -8.12 -25.76
C HIS A 284 2.44 -7.84 -27.19
N GLU A 285 1.99 -6.75 -27.81
CA GLU A 285 2.43 -6.35 -29.15
C GLU A 285 3.94 -6.09 -29.22
N LYS A 286 4.52 -5.52 -28.17
CA LYS A 286 5.94 -5.12 -28.15
C LYS A 286 6.88 -6.24 -27.69
N PHE A 287 6.47 -7.06 -26.71
CA PHE A 287 7.32 -8.02 -26.01
C PHE A 287 6.81 -9.47 -26.10
N GLY A 288 5.62 -9.72 -26.64
CA GLY A 288 5.03 -11.05 -26.79
C GLY A 288 4.50 -11.66 -25.49
N LEU A 289 4.47 -10.90 -24.38
CA LEU A 289 4.00 -11.38 -23.07
C LEU A 289 2.49 -11.27 -22.96
N THR A 290 1.84 -12.29 -22.40
CA THR A 290 0.39 -12.31 -22.13
C THR A 290 0.07 -11.93 -20.68
N ALA A 291 1.05 -11.99 -19.78
CA ALA A 291 0.99 -11.59 -18.38
C ALA A 291 2.35 -11.06 -17.96
N MET A 292 2.38 -10.21 -16.94
CA MET A 292 3.60 -9.58 -16.44
C MET A 292 3.99 -10.17 -15.07
N GLU A 293 3.79 -9.43 -13.99
CA GLU A 293 4.20 -9.77 -12.63
C GLU A 293 3.46 -10.99 -12.04
N VAL A 294 2.28 -11.31 -12.56
CA VAL A 294 1.48 -12.46 -12.15
C VAL A 294 0.73 -13.03 -13.36
N THR A 295 0.57 -14.36 -13.41
CA THR A 295 -0.25 -15.02 -14.44
C THR A 295 -1.73 -14.98 -14.08
N ASP A 296 -2.60 -15.06 -15.10
CA ASP A 296 -4.06 -15.03 -14.93
C ASP A 296 -4.55 -16.21 -14.07
N GLU A 297 -3.95 -17.38 -14.24
CA GLU A 297 -4.30 -18.58 -13.46
C GLU A 297 -4.07 -18.41 -11.96
N VAL A 298 -3.02 -17.68 -11.55
CA VAL A 298 -2.78 -17.37 -10.14
C VAL A 298 -3.70 -16.26 -9.67
N PHE A 299 -3.86 -15.21 -10.47
CA PHE A 299 -4.69 -14.06 -10.13
C PHE A 299 -6.15 -14.44 -9.89
N GLU A 300 -6.71 -15.36 -10.68
CA GLU A 300 -8.10 -15.85 -10.59
C GLU A 300 -8.24 -17.12 -9.72
N SER A 301 -7.16 -17.60 -9.08
CA SER A 301 -7.19 -18.82 -8.26
C SER A 301 -7.86 -18.61 -6.90
N GLU A 302 -8.23 -19.70 -6.24
CA GLU A 302 -8.73 -19.70 -4.85
C GLU A 302 -7.67 -19.26 -3.81
N GLN A 303 -6.38 -19.25 -4.18
CA GLN A 303 -5.31 -18.73 -3.34
C GLN A 303 -5.21 -17.22 -3.41
N SER A 304 -5.79 -16.57 -4.42
CA SER A 304 -5.80 -15.12 -4.58
C SER A 304 -6.80 -14.45 -3.63
N ILE A 305 -6.32 -13.49 -2.85
CA ILE A 305 -7.12 -12.72 -1.90
C ILE A 305 -7.06 -11.22 -2.19
N VAL A 306 -6.76 -10.87 -3.44
CA VAL A 306 -6.55 -9.47 -3.88
C VAL A 306 -7.79 -8.59 -3.75
N PHE A 307 -8.99 -9.15 -3.87
CA PHE A 307 -10.22 -8.39 -3.74
C PHE A 307 -10.64 -8.16 -2.27
N ASP A 308 -10.34 -9.11 -1.37
CA ASP A 308 -10.46 -8.91 0.07
C ASP A 308 -9.51 -7.80 0.55
N GLU A 309 -8.27 -7.81 0.04
CA GLU A 309 -7.28 -6.79 0.25
C GLU A 309 -7.76 -5.42 -0.23
N ALA A 310 -8.29 -5.35 -1.45
CA ALA A 310 -8.83 -4.11 -2.02
C ALA A 310 -10.02 -3.56 -1.21
N GLU A 311 -10.94 -4.42 -0.73
CA GLU A 311 -12.03 -4.02 0.17
C GLU A 311 -11.47 -3.44 1.47
N ASN A 312 -10.48 -4.08 2.06
CA ASN A 312 -9.90 -3.68 3.34
C ASN A 312 -9.24 -2.30 3.31
N ARG A 313 -8.85 -1.78 2.14
CA ARG A 313 -8.40 -0.39 1.96
C ARG A 313 -9.37 0.63 2.54
N MET A 314 -10.65 0.48 2.23
CA MET A 314 -11.69 1.38 2.73
C MET A 314 -11.82 1.30 4.26
N HIS A 315 -11.75 0.11 4.83
CA HIS A 315 -11.92 -0.08 6.28
C HIS A 315 -10.74 0.44 7.08
N THR A 316 -9.51 0.24 6.61
CA THR A 316 -8.30 0.72 7.28
C THR A 316 -8.12 2.23 7.13
N ILE A 317 -8.42 2.81 5.97
CA ILE A 317 -8.47 4.26 5.77
C ILE A 317 -9.51 4.90 6.71
N LYS A 318 -10.69 4.28 6.85
CA LYS A 318 -11.71 4.72 7.80
C LYS A 318 -11.19 4.74 9.23
N ALA A 319 -10.46 3.70 9.65
CA ALA A 319 -9.86 3.62 10.98
C ALA A 319 -8.81 4.71 11.20
N VAL A 320 -7.94 4.98 10.22
CA VAL A 320 -6.95 6.06 10.29
C VAL A 320 -7.63 7.41 10.46
N MET A 321 -8.62 7.73 9.63
CA MET A 321 -9.35 9.00 9.72
C MET A 321 -10.07 9.14 11.07
N ALA A 322 -10.80 8.10 11.52
CA ALA A 322 -11.47 8.11 12.82
C ALA A 322 -10.48 8.29 13.97
N ALA A 323 -9.37 7.55 14.00
CA ALA A 323 -8.37 7.61 15.07
C ALA A 323 -7.66 8.98 15.17
N THR A 324 -7.58 9.71 14.07
CA THR A 324 -6.85 11.01 14.02
C THR A 324 -7.78 12.21 14.14
N LEU A 325 -9.08 12.08 13.84
CA LEU A 325 -10.05 13.19 13.85
C LEU A 325 -11.07 13.13 14.99
N ALA A 326 -11.44 11.94 15.48
CA ALA A 326 -12.47 11.79 16.52
C ALA A 326 -12.00 12.09 17.96
#